data_6c47fbd237ee2b3d32cf1f4bf11d7466
#
_entry.id   6c47fbd237ee2b3d32cf1f4bf11d7466
#
_cell.length_a   1.000
_cell.length_b   1.000
_cell.length_c   1.000
_cell.angle_alpha   90.00
_cell.angle_beta   90.00
_cell.angle_gamma   90.00
#
_symmetry.space_group_name_H-M   'P 1'
#
loop_
_entity.id
_entity.type
_entity.pdbx_description
1 polymer ?
#
loop_
_entity_poly.entity_id
_entity_poly.type
_entity_poly.pdbx_seq_one_letter_code
_entity_poly.pdbx_strand_id
1 'polypeptide(L)'
;FKNKFKQQFIIGSVTYQLNKKPVFNTSYGAITQELEAMQVTELSIQAVAQAVMRIRSSKLPDPAVIGNAGSFFKNPEVDAIVFDNLKAQYPGIVGYRLDNGRVKLAAGWLIEHCGPRQGTSWKGYRIGDAGCHTKQALVLVNYGHASGKQILDLSDAIIQSVLQNFSVKLEREVNIV
;
A
#
# COMPACT_ATOMS: atom_id res chain seq x y z
N PHE A 1 -9.89 8.07 15.41
CA PHE A 1 -10.30 6.66 15.33
C PHE A 1 -9.11 5.70 15.32
N LYS A 2 -8.06 5.95 14.55
CA LYS A 2 -6.92 5.02 14.40
C LYS A 2 -6.09 4.81 15.69
N ASN A 3 -6.12 5.74 16.64
CA ASN A 3 -5.34 5.69 17.87
C ASN A 3 -6.28 5.70 19.10
N LYS A 4 -6.68 6.90 19.57
CA LYS A 4 -7.42 7.09 20.82
C LYS A 4 -8.74 6.30 20.91
N PHE A 5 -9.43 6.13 19.79
CA PHE A 5 -10.74 5.46 19.72
C PHE A 5 -10.69 4.12 18.98
N LYS A 6 -9.50 3.52 18.87
CA LYS A 6 -9.34 2.22 18.21
C LYS A 6 -10.19 1.16 18.92
N GLN A 7 -10.97 0.39 18.17
CA GLN A 7 -11.84 -0.69 18.66
C GLN A 7 -13.03 -0.25 19.54
N GLN A 8 -13.28 1.06 19.66
CA GLN A 8 -14.41 1.57 20.48
C GLN A 8 -15.63 1.94 19.64
N PHE A 9 -15.46 2.15 18.34
CA PHE A 9 -16.52 2.62 17.45
C PHE A 9 -16.46 1.90 16.10
N ILE A 10 -17.65 1.73 15.53
CA ILE A 10 -17.83 1.33 14.13
C ILE A 10 -18.30 2.58 13.37
N ILE A 11 -17.60 2.94 12.28
CA ILE A 11 -17.98 4.05 11.42
C ILE A 11 -19.09 3.56 10.46
N GLY A 12 -20.32 4.02 10.69
CA GLY A 12 -21.46 3.65 9.85
C GLY A 12 -21.57 4.48 8.57
N SER A 13 -21.22 5.77 8.63
CA SER A 13 -21.27 6.67 7.49
C SER A 13 -20.27 7.81 7.63
N VAL A 14 -19.92 8.41 6.48
CA VAL A 14 -19.09 9.63 6.43
C VAL A 14 -19.77 10.64 5.52
N THR A 15 -19.95 11.87 6.02
CA THR A 15 -20.52 12.98 5.25
C THR A 15 -19.41 13.93 4.84
N TYR A 16 -19.33 14.26 3.54
CA TYR A 16 -18.39 15.23 2.99
C TYR A 16 -19.11 16.52 2.61
N GLN A 17 -18.56 17.65 3.03
CA GLN A 17 -18.93 18.95 2.48
C GLN A 17 -18.04 19.23 1.27
N LEU A 18 -18.65 19.36 0.10
CA LEU A 18 -17.95 19.58 -1.16
C LEU A 18 -18.09 21.01 -1.64
N ASN A 19 -17.05 21.54 -2.27
CA ASN A 19 -17.09 22.84 -2.92
C ASN A 19 -17.82 22.74 -4.28
N LYS A 20 -18.67 23.72 -4.60
CA LYS A 20 -19.33 23.81 -5.91
C LYS A 20 -18.34 24.14 -7.03
N LYS A 21 -17.26 24.87 -6.71
CA LYS A 21 -16.14 25.13 -7.64
C LYS A 21 -14.99 24.21 -7.25
N PRO A 22 -14.60 23.26 -8.10
CA PRO A 22 -13.53 22.35 -7.80
C PRO A 22 -12.17 23.05 -7.81
N VAL A 23 -11.30 22.66 -6.88
CA VAL A 23 -9.86 22.97 -6.92
C VAL A 23 -9.14 21.65 -7.13
N PHE A 24 -8.51 21.49 -8.30
CA PHE A 24 -7.86 20.25 -8.65
C PHE A 24 -6.47 20.15 -8.03
N ASN A 25 -6.20 19.06 -7.34
CA ASN A 25 -4.86 18.67 -6.92
C ASN A 25 -4.45 17.39 -7.67
N THR A 26 -3.63 17.56 -8.70
CA THR A 26 -3.14 16.46 -9.56
C THR A 26 -1.71 16.04 -9.23
N SER A 27 -1.07 16.67 -8.24
CA SER A 27 0.32 16.40 -7.86
C SER A 27 0.51 15.07 -7.11
N TYR A 28 -0.57 14.43 -6.67
CA TYR A 28 -0.49 13.19 -5.92
C TYR A 28 -0.29 11.97 -6.84
N GLY A 29 0.80 11.24 -6.62
CA GLY A 29 1.09 10.00 -7.35
C GLY A 29 1.28 10.22 -8.85
N ALA A 30 0.65 9.39 -9.67
CA ALA A 30 0.76 9.40 -11.13
C ALA A 30 -0.42 10.11 -11.83
N ILE A 31 -1.19 10.96 -11.13
CA ILE A 31 -2.40 11.56 -11.69
C ILE A 31 -2.06 12.45 -12.89
N THR A 32 -1.03 13.29 -12.78
CA THR A 32 -0.60 14.17 -13.87
C THR A 32 -0.22 13.36 -15.11
N GLN A 33 0.63 12.34 -14.95
CA GLN A 33 1.06 11.47 -16.06
C GLN A 33 -0.12 10.73 -16.71
N GLU A 34 -1.08 10.27 -15.90
CA GLU A 34 -2.25 9.59 -16.44
C GLU A 34 -3.17 10.55 -17.21
N LEU A 35 -3.35 11.78 -16.73
CA LEU A 35 -4.10 12.83 -17.45
C LEU A 35 -3.44 13.17 -18.78
N GLU A 36 -2.11 13.28 -18.82
CA GLU A 36 -1.33 13.45 -20.05
C GLU A 36 -1.51 12.26 -21.01
N ALA A 37 -1.41 11.03 -20.50
CA ALA A 37 -1.64 9.81 -21.29
C ALA A 37 -3.08 9.72 -21.84
N MET A 38 -4.05 10.30 -21.13
CA MET A 38 -5.44 10.43 -21.57
C MET A 38 -5.66 11.60 -22.54
N GLN A 39 -4.62 12.40 -22.83
CA GLN A 39 -4.69 13.61 -23.68
C GLN A 39 -5.72 14.63 -23.19
N VAL A 40 -5.84 14.79 -21.87
CA VAL A 40 -6.78 15.75 -21.26
C VAL A 40 -6.22 17.16 -21.43
N THR A 41 -6.92 17.98 -22.20
CA THR A 41 -6.57 19.39 -22.44
C THR A 41 -7.20 20.35 -21.44
N GLU A 42 -8.36 19.98 -20.87
CA GLU A 42 -9.07 20.76 -19.86
C GLU A 42 -9.41 19.89 -18.66
N LEU A 43 -9.01 20.34 -17.45
CA LEU A 43 -9.27 19.63 -16.22
C LEU A 43 -10.75 19.69 -15.86
N SER A 44 -11.31 18.52 -15.55
CA SER A 44 -12.67 18.36 -15.02
C SER A 44 -12.68 17.32 -13.89
N ILE A 45 -13.73 17.35 -13.07
CA ILE A 45 -13.94 16.33 -12.02
C ILE A 45 -13.95 14.93 -12.64
N GLN A 46 -14.59 14.79 -13.80
CA GLN A 46 -14.70 13.53 -14.53
C GLN A 46 -13.33 13.05 -15.02
N ALA A 47 -12.52 13.94 -15.61
CA ALA A 47 -11.19 13.59 -16.10
C ALA A 47 -10.28 13.13 -14.96
N VAL A 48 -10.26 13.85 -13.82
CA VAL A 48 -9.46 13.48 -12.65
C VAL A 48 -9.96 12.15 -12.05
N ALA A 49 -11.27 11.96 -11.92
CA ALA A 49 -11.84 10.70 -11.44
C ALA A 49 -11.48 9.53 -12.35
N GLN A 50 -11.57 9.72 -13.68
CA GLN A 50 -11.18 8.70 -14.66
C GLN A 50 -9.69 8.33 -14.55
N ALA A 51 -8.80 9.32 -14.44
CA ALA A 51 -7.38 9.09 -14.24
C ALA A 51 -7.10 8.26 -12.96
N VAL A 52 -7.73 8.64 -11.84
CA VAL A 52 -7.62 7.89 -10.59
C VAL A 52 -8.13 6.46 -10.73
N MET A 53 -9.29 6.26 -11.37
CA MET A 53 -9.84 4.90 -11.60
C MET A 53 -8.87 4.06 -12.44
N ARG A 54 -8.31 4.58 -13.54
CA ARG A 54 -7.36 3.87 -14.39
C ARG A 54 -6.08 3.48 -13.64
N ILE A 55 -5.50 4.42 -12.88
CA ILE A 55 -4.34 4.16 -12.03
C ILE A 55 -4.63 3.04 -11.02
N ARG A 56 -5.78 3.09 -10.36
CA ARG A 56 -6.15 2.08 -9.37
C ARG A 56 -6.37 0.71 -10.02
N SER A 57 -7.12 0.64 -11.10
CA SER A 57 -7.39 -0.62 -11.83
C SER A 57 -6.13 -1.25 -12.41
N SER A 58 -5.11 -0.44 -12.78
CA SER A 58 -3.84 -0.97 -13.27
C SER A 58 -2.99 -1.63 -12.18
N LYS A 59 -3.16 -1.22 -10.91
CA LYS A 59 -2.30 -1.64 -9.79
C LYS A 59 -3.00 -2.59 -8.81
N LEU A 60 -4.30 -2.41 -8.58
CA LEU A 60 -5.04 -3.14 -7.56
C LEU A 60 -5.88 -4.26 -8.19
N PRO A 61 -5.97 -5.43 -7.53
CA PRO A 61 -6.86 -6.48 -7.96
C PRO A 61 -8.32 -6.07 -7.74
N ASP A 62 -9.19 -6.48 -8.66
CA ASP A 62 -10.63 -6.36 -8.46
C ASP A 62 -11.07 -7.38 -7.38
N PRO A 63 -11.65 -6.93 -6.25
CA PRO A 63 -12.06 -7.83 -5.17
C PRO A 63 -13.21 -8.76 -5.56
N ALA A 64 -13.96 -8.46 -6.63
CA ALA A 64 -14.96 -9.36 -7.19
C ALA A 64 -14.32 -10.56 -7.92
N VAL A 65 -13.06 -10.43 -8.38
CA VAL A 65 -12.32 -11.47 -9.11
C VAL A 65 -11.34 -12.19 -8.20
N ILE A 66 -10.60 -11.46 -7.37
CA ILE A 66 -9.62 -12.03 -6.45
C ILE A 66 -9.84 -11.44 -5.06
N GLY A 67 -10.20 -12.31 -4.10
CA GLY A 67 -10.43 -11.92 -2.72
C GLY A 67 -9.23 -11.18 -2.12
N ASN A 68 -9.45 -9.99 -1.58
CA ASN A 68 -8.44 -9.19 -0.89
C ASN A 68 -9.08 -8.16 0.05
N ALA A 69 -8.27 -7.62 0.96
CA ALA A 69 -8.69 -6.58 1.92
C ALA A 69 -7.99 -5.23 1.66
N GLY A 70 -7.53 -4.99 0.42
CA GLY A 70 -6.73 -3.82 0.08
C GLY A 70 -5.30 -3.91 0.63
N SER A 71 -4.71 -2.78 1.00
CA SER A 71 -3.37 -2.76 1.62
C SER A 71 -3.38 -3.49 2.96
N PHE A 72 -2.57 -4.55 3.06
CA PHE A 72 -2.55 -5.40 4.25
C PHE A 72 -1.67 -4.83 5.37
N PHE A 73 -0.68 -4.02 5.02
CA PHE A 73 0.27 -3.42 5.94
C PHE A 73 0.23 -1.90 5.87
N LYS A 74 0.51 -1.25 7.00
CA LYS A 74 0.76 0.19 7.07
C LYS A 74 2.14 0.52 6.52
N ASN A 75 2.28 1.71 5.96
CA ASN A 75 3.59 2.29 5.69
C ASN A 75 4.26 2.64 7.04
N PRO A 76 5.42 2.03 7.39
CA PRO A 76 6.06 2.27 8.68
C PRO A 76 6.71 3.65 8.72
N GLU A 77 6.71 4.27 9.91
CA GLU A 77 7.42 5.52 10.16
C GLU A 77 8.68 5.22 10.95
N VAL A 78 9.81 5.72 10.46
CA VAL A 78 11.14 5.57 11.07
C VAL A 78 11.77 6.94 11.32
N ASP A 79 12.79 6.99 12.17
CA ASP A 79 13.57 8.19 12.36
C ASP A 79 14.42 8.49 11.12
N ALA A 80 14.68 9.78 10.84
CA ALA A 80 15.40 10.20 9.64
C ALA A 80 16.76 9.50 9.49
N ILE A 81 17.49 9.32 10.58
CA ILE A 81 18.80 8.65 10.58
C ILE A 81 18.68 7.17 10.12
N VAL A 82 17.61 6.48 10.50
CA VAL A 82 17.36 5.10 10.06
C VAL A 82 17.10 5.07 8.55
N PHE A 83 16.29 6.01 8.04
CA PHE A 83 16.07 6.12 6.60
C PHE A 83 17.36 6.46 5.84
N ASP A 84 18.16 7.39 6.32
CA ASP A 84 19.40 7.81 5.64
C ASP A 84 20.41 6.63 5.58
N ASN A 85 20.51 5.82 6.63
CA ASN A 85 21.32 4.60 6.65
C ASN A 85 20.77 3.54 5.67
N LEU A 86 19.45 3.33 5.64
CA LEU A 86 18.82 2.44 4.67
C LEU A 86 19.02 2.93 3.24
N LYS A 87 18.94 4.24 3.00
CA LYS A 87 19.13 4.86 1.69
C LYS A 87 20.55 4.68 1.17
N ALA A 88 21.55 4.71 2.07
CA ALA A 88 22.95 4.43 1.70
C ALA A 88 23.14 2.97 1.27
N GLN A 89 22.46 2.01 1.93
CA GLN A 89 22.54 0.58 1.60
C GLN A 89 21.65 0.21 0.40
N TYR A 90 20.50 0.84 0.29
CA TYR A 90 19.47 0.58 -0.73
C TYR A 90 19.09 1.88 -1.46
N PRO A 91 19.87 2.33 -2.45
CA PRO A 91 19.64 3.63 -3.11
C PRO A 91 18.23 3.80 -3.71
N GLY A 92 17.56 2.70 -4.04
CA GLY A 92 16.19 2.67 -4.57
C GLY A 92 15.09 2.78 -3.52
N ILE A 93 15.40 2.76 -2.21
CA ILE A 93 14.37 2.78 -1.16
C ILE A 93 13.50 4.05 -1.26
N VAL A 94 12.20 3.87 -1.12
CA VAL A 94 11.21 4.94 -1.21
C VAL A 94 10.73 5.33 0.19
N GLY A 95 10.89 6.61 0.51
CA GLY A 95 10.44 7.20 1.77
C GLY A 95 9.99 8.65 1.58
N TYR A 96 9.06 9.09 2.40
CA TYR A 96 8.45 10.42 2.38
C TYR A 96 8.72 11.11 3.71
N ARG A 97 9.42 12.24 3.70
CA ARG A 97 9.68 13.04 4.91
C ARG A 97 8.37 13.65 5.41
N LEU A 98 8.16 13.58 6.71
CA LEU A 98 6.99 14.11 7.38
C LEU A 98 7.34 15.38 8.14
N ASP A 99 6.32 16.23 8.45
CA ASP A 99 6.50 17.50 9.17
C ASP A 99 7.06 17.31 10.59
N ASN A 100 6.89 16.13 11.18
CA ASN A 100 7.43 15.77 12.49
C ASN A 100 8.91 15.31 12.46
N GLY A 101 9.60 15.43 11.32
CA GLY A 101 10.99 15.04 11.13
C GLY A 101 11.23 13.53 10.92
N ARG A 102 10.18 12.72 10.97
CA ARG A 102 10.24 11.29 10.66
C ARG A 102 10.11 11.03 9.15
N VAL A 103 10.35 9.81 8.75
CA VAL A 103 10.21 9.36 7.36
C VAL A 103 9.23 8.19 7.31
N LYS A 104 8.22 8.31 6.47
CA LYS A 104 7.28 7.23 6.14
C LYS A 104 7.83 6.42 4.98
N LEU A 105 8.20 5.16 5.23
CA LEU A 105 8.70 4.26 4.20
C LEU A 105 7.56 3.65 3.40
N ALA A 106 7.79 3.41 2.11
CA ALA A 106 6.86 2.66 1.28
C ALA A 106 6.96 1.17 1.61
N ALA A 107 6.02 0.65 2.40
CA ALA A 107 5.99 -0.77 2.78
C ALA A 107 5.94 -1.69 1.55
N GLY A 108 5.26 -1.30 0.47
CA GLY A 108 5.26 -2.03 -0.79
C GLY A 108 6.66 -2.22 -1.37
N TRP A 109 7.51 -1.19 -1.29
CA TRP A 109 8.91 -1.30 -1.71
C TRP A 109 9.69 -2.30 -0.84
N LEU A 110 9.55 -2.23 0.49
CA LEU A 110 10.24 -3.14 1.41
C LEU A 110 9.85 -4.60 1.12
N ILE A 111 8.56 -4.88 0.93
CA ILE A 111 8.04 -6.22 0.66
C ILE A 111 8.52 -6.72 -0.72
N GLU A 112 8.58 -5.83 -1.71
CA GLU A 112 9.06 -6.16 -3.06
C GLU A 112 10.57 -6.48 -3.10
N HIS A 113 11.35 -5.87 -2.19
CA HIS A 113 12.81 -6.01 -2.16
C HIS A 113 13.32 -7.02 -1.11
N CYS A 114 12.42 -7.82 -0.55
CA CYS A 114 12.77 -9.02 0.22
C CYS A 114 11.81 -10.16 -0.15
N GLY A 115 12.17 -11.38 0.19
CA GLY A 115 11.36 -12.54 -0.18
C GLY A 115 11.52 -13.68 0.82
N PRO A 116 10.88 -14.84 0.56
CA PRO A 116 10.98 -16.02 1.41
C PRO A 116 12.39 -16.63 1.42
N ARG A 117 13.22 -16.26 0.44
CA ARG A 117 14.64 -16.64 0.34
C ARG A 117 15.45 -15.42 -0.09
N GLN A 118 16.74 -15.42 0.20
CA GLN A 118 17.65 -14.38 -0.24
C GLN A 118 17.59 -14.23 -1.78
N GLY A 119 17.51 -12.99 -2.26
CA GLY A 119 17.44 -12.67 -3.68
C GLY A 119 16.09 -12.90 -4.36
N THR A 120 15.04 -13.27 -3.59
CA THR A 120 13.67 -13.39 -4.08
C THR A 120 12.80 -12.21 -3.66
N SER A 121 11.56 -12.15 -4.15
CA SER A 121 10.57 -11.13 -3.82
C SER A 121 9.29 -11.77 -3.29
N TRP A 122 8.65 -11.09 -2.34
CA TRP A 122 7.28 -11.44 -1.96
C TRP A 122 6.25 -11.02 -3.00
N LYS A 123 6.55 -10.03 -3.83
CA LYS A 123 5.64 -9.61 -4.91
C LYS A 123 5.39 -10.74 -5.89
N GLY A 124 4.14 -11.13 -6.02
CA GLY A 124 3.72 -12.26 -6.85
C GLY A 124 3.96 -13.65 -6.23
N TYR A 125 4.50 -13.72 -4.99
CA TYR A 125 4.65 -14.99 -4.29
C TYR A 125 3.30 -15.60 -3.95
N ARG A 126 3.20 -16.92 -4.11
CA ARG A 126 1.99 -17.69 -3.82
C ARG A 126 2.35 -18.98 -3.11
N ILE A 127 1.58 -19.33 -2.09
CA ILE A 127 1.60 -20.62 -1.42
C ILE A 127 0.17 -21.16 -1.29
N GLY A 128 -0.14 -22.25 -2.00
CA GLY A 128 -1.53 -22.69 -2.16
C GLY A 128 -2.39 -21.57 -2.77
N ASP A 129 -3.46 -21.20 -2.10
CA ASP A 129 -4.35 -20.11 -2.52
C ASP A 129 -4.10 -18.78 -1.79
N ALA A 130 -3.14 -18.71 -0.87
CA ALA A 130 -2.67 -17.47 -0.29
C ALA A 130 -1.53 -16.88 -1.12
N GLY A 131 -1.54 -15.56 -1.35
CA GLY A 131 -0.47 -14.92 -2.13
C GLY A 131 -0.32 -13.43 -1.89
N CYS A 132 0.77 -12.90 -2.41
CA CYS A 132 1.05 -11.48 -2.51
C CYS A 132 0.80 -11.04 -3.95
N HIS A 133 0.03 -9.99 -4.16
CA HIS A 133 -0.40 -9.60 -5.51
C HIS A 133 0.77 -9.24 -6.42
N THR A 134 0.68 -9.63 -7.69
CA THR A 134 1.76 -9.48 -8.68
C THR A 134 2.10 -8.04 -9.05
N LYS A 135 1.14 -7.11 -8.92
CA LYS A 135 1.33 -5.70 -9.28
C LYS A 135 1.49 -4.79 -8.05
N GLN A 136 1.07 -5.24 -6.86
CA GLN A 136 1.11 -4.44 -5.64
C GLN A 136 1.44 -5.34 -4.44
N ALA A 137 2.68 -5.28 -3.99
CA ALA A 137 3.18 -6.12 -2.90
C ALA A 137 2.50 -5.89 -1.54
N LEU A 138 1.85 -4.72 -1.34
CA LEU A 138 1.07 -4.43 -0.13
C LEU A 138 -0.23 -5.22 -0.03
N VAL A 139 -0.71 -5.83 -1.12
CA VAL A 139 -2.01 -6.50 -1.17
C VAL A 139 -1.82 -8.00 -1.08
N LEU A 140 -2.29 -8.59 0.01
CA LEU A 140 -2.42 -10.05 0.11
C LEU A 140 -3.74 -10.47 -0.52
N VAL A 141 -3.69 -11.57 -1.26
CA VAL A 141 -4.80 -12.07 -2.07
C VAL A 141 -5.14 -13.52 -1.73
N ASN A 142 -6.42 -13.84 -1.85
CA ASN A 142 -6.94 -15.20 -1.80
C ASN A 142 -7.36 -15.62 -3.21
N TYR A 143 -6.67 -16.60 -3.78
CA TYR A 143 -6.96 -17.15 -5.10
C TYR A 143 -8.13 -18.15 -5.14
N GLY A 144 -8.84 -18.32 -4.01
CA GLY A 144 -10.05 -19.14 -3.94
C GLY A 144 -10.30 -19.70 -2.54
N HIS A 145 -9.48 -20.59 -2.06
CA HIS A 145 -9.75 -21.39 -0.87
C HIS A 145 -8.76 -21.18 0.29
N ALA A 146 -7.94 -20.13 0.25
CA ALA A 146 -7.05 -19.84 1.39
C ALA A 146 -7.88 -19.52 2.64
N SER A 147 -7.55 -20.17 3.75
CA SER A 147 -8.10 -19.84 5.06
C SER A 147 -7.52 -18.52 5.59
N GLY A 148 -8.23 -17.88 6.52
CA GLY A 148 -7.71 -16.69 7.22
C GLY A 148 -6.36 -16.95 7.89
N LYS A 149 -6.17 -18.19 8.44
CA LYS A 149 -4.88 -18.59 9.02
C LYS A 149 -3.75 -18.60 7.99
N GLN A 150 -3.97 -19.11 6.79
CA GLN A 150 -2.94 -19.13 5.74
C GLN A 150 -2.54 -17.72 5.31
N ILE A 151 -3.50 -16.78 5.20
CA ILE A 151 -3.21 -15.35 4.94
C ILE A 151 -2.43 -14.74 6.11
N LEU A 152 -2.81 -15.07 7.35
CA LEU A 152 -2.11 -14.60 8.55
C LEU A 152 -0.67 -15.11 8.58
N ASP A 153 -0.45 -16.39 8.36
CA ASP A 153 0.88 -17.03 8.35
C ASP A 153 1.78 -16.41 7.24
N LEU A 154 1.21 -16.14 6.05
CA LEU A 154 1.91 -15.42 4.99
C LEU A 154 2.29 -14.00 5.43
N SER A 155 1.37 -13.29 6.10
CA SER A 155 1.66 -11.94 6.60
C SER A 155 2.74 -11.93 7.69
N ASP A 156 2.79 -12.95 8.54
CA ASP A 156 3.85 -13.10 9.55
C ASP A 156 5.21 -13.34 8.89
N ALA A 157 5.28 -14.21 7.88
CA ALA A 157 6.48 -14.46 7.12
C ALA A 157 7.01 -13.19 6.44
N ILE A 158 6.13 -12.36 5.87
CA ILE A 158 6.49 -11.07 5.27
C ILE A 158 7.03 -10.10 6.34
N ILE A 159 6.37 -9.98 7.49
CA ILE A 159 6.84 -9.12 8.60
C ILE A 159 8.25 -9.53 9.04
N GLN A 160 8.47 -10.82 9.23
CA GLN A 160 9.80 -11.34 9.64
C GLN A 160 10.85 -11.09 8.57
N SER A 161 10.52 -11.31 7.29
CA SER A 161 11.44 -11.07 6.17
C SER A 161 11.85 -9.59 6.09
N VAL A 162 10.90 -8.66 6.21
CA VAL A 162 11.18 -7.21 6.20
C VAL A 162 12.02 -6.81 7.43
N LEU A 163 11.70 -7.36 8.61
CA LEU A 163 12.47 -7.09 9.83
C LEU A 163 13.93 -7.56 9.70
N GLN A 164 14.15 -8.76 9.17
CA GLN A 164 15.48 -9.35 8.98
C GLN A 164 16.33 -8.57 7.95
N ASN A 165 15.72 -8.13 6.85
CA ASN A 165 16.47 -7.46 5.77
C ASN A 165 16.69 -5.96 6.00
N PHE A 166 15.75 -5.28 6.66
CA PHE A 166 15.77 -3.82 6.79
C PHE A 166 15.75 -3.31 8.23
N SER A 167 15.65 -4.20 9.23
CA SER A 167 15.45 -3.84 10.66
C SER A 167 14.21 -2.95 10.88
N VAL A 168 13.22 -3.05 9.99
CA VAL A 168 11.96 -2.30 10.03
C VAL A 168 10.81 -3.27 10.31
N LYS A 169 10.04 -3.00 11.37
CA LYS A 169 8.87 -3.80 11.72
C LYS A 169 7.63 -3.26 10.98
N LEU A 170 6.98 -4.12 10.19
CA LEU A 170 5.69 -3.81 9.61
C LEU A 170 4.55 -4.05 10.61
N GLU A 171 3.51 -3.23 10.51
CA GLU A 171 2.24 -3.41 11.19
C GLU A 171 1.13 -3.74 10.18
N ARG A 172 0.23 -4.66 10.55
CA ARG A 172 -0.97 -4.92 9.76
C ARG A 172 -1.93 -3.72 9.86
N GLU A 173 -2.54 -3.36 8.74
CA GLU A 173 -3.63 -2.38 8.70
C GLU A 173 -4.99 -3.06 8.88
N VAL A 174 -5.11 -4.29 8.41
CA VAL A 174 -6.33 -5.12 8.56
C VAL A 174 -6.50 -5.57 10.01
N ASN A 175 -7.76 -5.65 10.45
CA ASN A 175 -8.09 -6.23 11.74
C ASN A 175 -8.16 -7.76 11.60
N ILE A 176 -7.47 -8.45 12.50
CA ILE A 176 -7.55 -9.91 12.62
C ILE A 176 -8.56 -10.21 13.73
N VAL A 177 -9.58 -10.96 13.42
CA VAL A 177 -10.67 -11.38 14.30
C VAL A 177 -10.70 -12.91 14.41
#